data_5ea4f2467db1c57ce8b5e56194aa548d
#
_entry.id   5ea4f2467db1c57ce8b5e56194aa548d
#
_cell.length_a   1.000
_cell.length_b   1.000
_cell.length_c   1.000
_cell.angle_alpha   90.00
_cell.angle_beta   90.00
_cell.angle_gamma   90.00
#
_symmetry.space_group_name_H-M   'P 1'
#
loop_
_entity.id
_entity.type
_entity.pdbx_description
1 polymer ?
#
loop_
_entity_poly.entity_id
_entity_poly.type
_entity_poly.pdbx_seq_one_letter_code
_entity_poly.pdbx_strand_id
1 'polypeptide(L)'
;IINVSDKDLIDYKIKNNKVVEDNLKSDFMQNNMLTLIVSDDVCNNKELTSSNVNVNFANKDKEKRETEFSDKIYFYKTPDTDYDKIGFVMGNSRTEIYEGNKGTTTIVLFLGIYIGIVFLISSMAVLALQQLSEASDSISRYKSLKKLGVNIKSINKTIFVQTLVYFTIPVVLAVVHSVVGIKIANEFISMYNQPDIGSTSLVTSGIFIFVYAIYFYITYSGYKNIVKNNI
;
A
#
# COMPACT_ATOMS: atom_id res chain seq x y z
N ILE A 1 29.54 -7.41 -11.20
CA ILE A 1 28.75 -7.70 -12.42
C ILE A 1 29.70 -7.66 -13.59
N ILE A 2 29.69 -8.70 -14.38
CA ILE A 2 30.57 -8.84 -15.53
C ILE A 2 29.71 -8.78 -16.78
N ASN A 3 30.08 -7.94 -17.73
CA ASN A 3 29.42 -7.90 -19.02
C ASN A 3 30.01 -9.01 -19.90
N VAL A 4 29.21 -9.99 -20.30
CA VAL A 4 29.58 -11.03 -21.21
C VAL A 4 29.22 -10.56 -22.62
N SER A 5 30.20 -10.29 -23.45
CA SER A 5 29.99 -9.93 -24.86
C SER A 5 29.64 -11.19 -25.66
N ASP A 6 28.83 -11.06 -26.73
CA ASP A 6 28.41 -12.16 -27.63
C ASP A 6 29.56 -12.94 -28.26
N LYS A 7 30.79 -12.46 -28.16
CA LYS A 7 32.00 -13.11 -28.72
C LYS A 7 32.62 -14.15 -27.78
N ASP A 8 32.18 -14.20 -26.52
CA ASP A 8 32.78 -15.05 -25.48
C ASP A 8 31.79 -16.16 -25.04
N LEU A 9 31.15 -16.83 -25.98
CA LEU A 9 30.35 -18.02 -25.71
C LEU A 9 31.25 -19.15 -25.19
N ILE A 10 31.37 -19.23 -23.88
CA ILE A 10 32.00 -20.35 -23.19
C ILE A 10 30.89 -21.17 -22.53
N ASP A 11 30.82 -22.47 -22.89
CA ASP A 11 29.88 -23.38 -22.26
C ASP A 11 30.27 -23.66 -20.81
N TYR A 12 29.56 -23.08 -19.87
CA TYR A 12 29.71 -23.34 -18.44
C TYR A 12 28.69 -24.38 -17.97
N LYS A 13 29.17 -25.44 -17.33
CA LYS A 13 28.28 -26.41 -16.69
C LYS A 13 27.79 -25.88 -15.35
N ILE A 14 26.47 -25.78 -15.18
CA ILE A 14 25.85 -25.38 -13.91
C ILE A 14 26.20 -26.43 -12.86
N LYS A 15 26.94 -26.04 -11.82
CA LYS A 15 27.37 -26.93 -10.73
C LYS A 15 26.26 -27.18 -9.72
N ASN A 16 25.37 -26.24 -9.56
CA ASN A 16 24.27 -26.30 -8.58
C ASN A 16 23.02 -25.63 -9.14
N ASN A 17 21.92 -26.37 -9.22
CA ASN A 17 20.63 -25.88 -9.71
C ASN A 17 19.84 -25.14 -8.60
N LYS A 18 20.45 -24.78 -7.48
CA LYS A 18 19.76 -24.08 -6.41
C LYS A 18 19.56 -22.62 -6.83
N VAL A 19 18.30 -22.24 -7.03
CA VAL A 19 17.92 -20.84 -7.15
C VAL A 19 18.02 -20.22 -5.75
N VAL A 20 18.79 -19.15 -5.61
CA VAL A 20 18.88 -18.38 -4.38
C VAL A 20 17.92 -17.20 -4.55
N GLU A 21 16.84 -17.19 -3.81
CA GLU A 21 15.84 -16.11 -3.78
C GLU A 21 16.29 -14.99 -2.84
N ASP A 22 17.56 -14.57 -2.93
CA ASP A 22 18.10 -13.53 -2.07
C ASP A 22 18.69 -12.40 -2.93
N ASN A 23 18.47 -11.16 -2.51
CA ASN A 23 18.95 -10.00 -3.24
C ASN A 23 20.42 -9.74 -2.91
N LEU A 24 21.32 -10.02 -3.86
CA LEU A 24 22.74 -9.69 -3.77
C LEU A 24 23.00 -8.18 -3.78
N LYS A 25 22.05 -7.40 -4.28
CA LYS A 25 22.09 -5.94 -4.36
C LYS A 25 20.75 -5.34 -3.98
N SER A 26 20.77 -4.16 -3.40
CA SER A 26 19.59 -3.37 -3.07
C SER A 26 19.00 -2.59 -4.27
N ASP A 27 19.36 -2.96 -5.50
CA ASP A 27 18.94 -2.28 -6.71
C ASP A 27 17.65 -2.91 -7.26
N PHE A 28 16.60 -2.11 -7.31
CA PHE A 28 15.27 -2.46 -7.79
C PHE A 28 15.25 -2.99 -9.25
N MET A 29 16.15 -2.50 -10.10
CA MET A 29 16.21 -2.93 -11.52
C MET A 29 16.71 -4.38 -11.71
N GLN A 30 17.25 -5.01 -10.69
CA GLN A 30 17.83 -6.35 -10.79
C GLN A 30 16.84 -7.50 -10.59
N ASN A 31 15.64 -7.25 -10.14
CA ASN A 31 14.63 -8.29 -9.96
C ASN A 31 14.20 -8.98 -11.27
N ASN A 32 14.53 -8.39 -12.42
CA ASN A 32 14.22 -8.91 -13.74
C ASN A 32 15.48 -9.40 -14.51
N MET A 33 16.64 -9.44 -13.87
CA MET A 33 17.89 -9.88 -14.49
C MET A 33 18.32 -11.26 -13.99
N LEU A 34 18.74 -12.12 -14.91
CA LEU A 34 19.39 -13.37 -14.55
C LEU A 34 20.79 -13.07 -13.98
N THR A 35 21.00 -13.40 -12.71
CA THR A 35 22.28 -13.26 -12.04
C THR A 35 22.91 -14.64 -11.88
N LEU A 36 24.13 -14.83 -12.40
CA LEU A 36 24.90 -16.06 -12.27
C LEU A 36 26.05 -15.82 -11.28
N ILE A 37 26.21 -16.72 -10.32
CA ILE A 37 27.37 -16.73 -9.43
C ILE A 37 28.41 -17.67 -10.04
N VAL A 38 29.57 -17.12 -10.36
CA VAL A 38 30.68 -17.86 -10.96
C VAL A 38 31.93 -17.78 -10.08
N SER A 39 32.93 -18.67 -10.31
CA SER A 39 34.19 -18.59 -9.58
C SER A 39 35.02 -17.41 -10.07
N ASP A 40 35.96 -16.93 -9.22
CA ASP A 40 36.86 -15.82 -9.54
C ASP A 40 37.71 -16.07 -10.78
N ASP A 41 38.05 -17.34 -11.07
CA ASP A 41 38.81 -17.73 -12.25
C ASP A 41 38.14 -17.31 -13.56
N VAL A 42 36.81 -17.29 -13.60
CA VAL A 42 36.05 -16.86 -14.77
C VAL A 42 36.12 -15.34 -14.95
N CYS A 43 36.40 -14.62 -13.87
CA CYS A 43 36.42 -13.17 -13.82
C CYS A 43 37.80 -12.57 -14.14
N ASN A 44 38.89 -13.34 -14.04
CA ASN A 44 40.26 -12.83 -14.10
C ASN A 44 40.62 -12.09 -15.39
N ASN A 45 39.93 -12.36 -16.50
CA ASN A 45 40.21 -11.73 -17.81
C ASN A 45 39.07 -10.83 -18.29
N LYS A 46 38.14 -10.44 -17.39
CA LYS A 46 36.98 -9.61 -17.72
C LYS A 46 37.07 -8.23 -17.06
N GLU A 47 36.55 -7.23 -17.74
CA GLU A 47 36.48 -5.87 -17.21
C GLU A 47 35.49 -5.82 -16.04
N LEU A 48 35.94 -5.34 -14.90
CA LEU A 48 35.12 -5.18 -13.72
C LEU A 48 34.18 -3.97 -13.88
N THR A 49 32.91 -4.24 -14.08
CA THR A 49 31.88 -3.17 -14.23
C THR A 49 31.49 -2.55 -12.89
N SER A 50 31.36 -3.35 -11.84
CA SER A 50 31.05 -2.85 -10.50
C SER A 50 31.48 -3.84 -9.42
N SER A 51 31.88 -3.30 -8.27
CA SER A 51 32.18 -4.08 -7.07
C SER A 51 31.33 -3.60 -5.91
N ASN A 52 30.75 -4.51 -5.15
CA ASN A 52 29.95 -4.19 -3.96
C ASN A 52 30.54 -4.87 -2.74
N VAL A 53 30.60 -4.11 -1.64
CA VAL A 53 31.01 -4.63 -0.34
C VAL A 53 29.89 -4.38 0.66
N ASN A 54 29.39 -5.46 1.27
CA ASN A 54 28.40 -5.39 2.34
C ASN A 54 29.11 -5.54 3.68
N VAL A 55 28.98 -4.55 4.55
CA VAL A 55 29.59 -4.52 5.87
C VAL A 55 28.55 -4.66 6.96
N ASN A 56 28.67 -5.66 7.82
CA ASN A 56 27.86 -5.83 9.02
C ASN A 56 28.68 -5.52 10.25
N PHE A 57 28.19 -4.60 11.09
CA PHE A 57 28.84 -4.27 12.36
C PHE A 57 28.41 -5.24 13.46
N ALA A 58 29.39 -5.86 14.15
CA ALA A 58 29.16 -6.93 15.12
C ALA A 58 28.76 -6.47 16.54
N ASN A 59 28.81 -5.19 16.87
CA ASN A 59 28.64 -4.66 18.23
C ASN A 59 27.29 -3.97 18.46
N LYS A 60 26.96 -3.74 19.76
CA LYS A 60 25.71 -3.11 20.20
C LYS A 60 25.51 -1.66 19.74
N ASP A 61 26.58 -0.94 19.40
CA ASP A 61 26.53 0.47 18.96
C ASP A 61 26.51 0.58 17.42
N LYS A 62 25.64 -0.19 16.77
CA LYS A 62 25.57 -0.27 15.30
C LYS A 62 25.34 1.08 14.64
N GLU A 63 24.37 1.85 15.14
CA GLU A 63 23.98 3.14 14.55
C GLU A 63 25.14 4.15 14.57
N LYS A 64 25.86 4.25 15.69
CA LYS A 64 27.03 5.14 15.79
C LYS A 64 28.12 4.75 14.81
N ARG A 65 28.39 3.45 14.66
CA ARG A 65 29.40 2.95 13.74
C ARG A 65 28.99 3.07 12.28
N GLU A 66 27.72 2.89 11.98
CA GLU A 66 27.18 3.14 10.65
C GLU A 66 27.35 4.61 10.26
N THR A 67 27.07 5.54 11.17
CA THR A 67 27.26 6.98 10.93
C THR A 67 28.74 7.33 10.75
N GLU A 68 29.62 6.84 11.62
CA GLU A 68 31.07 7.05 11.51
C GLU A 68 31.66 6.48 10.20
N PHE A 69 31.13 5.34 9.75
CA PHE A 69 31.54 4.70 8.51
C PHE A 69 31.01 5.46 7.30
N SER A 70 29.75 5.86 7.33
CA SER A 70 29.11 6.67 6.28
C SER A 70 29.83 7.99 6.10
N ASP A 71 30.16 8.70 7.19
CA ASP A 71 30.91 9.97 7.15
C ASP A 71 32.31 9.83 6.54
N LYS A 72 32.95 8.66 6.67
CA LYS A 72 34.27 8.38 6.10
C LYS A 72 34.23 7.94 4.65
N ILE A 73 33.15 7.30 4.20
CA ILE A 73 33.00 6.78 2.84
C ILE A 73 32.40 7.83 1.89
N TYR A 74 31.81 8.90 2.39
CA TYR A 74 31.26 9.97 1.56
C TYR A 74 32.38 10.78 0.86
N PHE A 75 33.01 10.13 -0.11
CA PHE A 75 34.14 10.70 -0.87
C PHE A 75 33.77 11.96 -1.67
N TYR A 76 32.52 12.16 -2.05
CA TYR A 76 32.10 13.37 -2.77
C TYR A 76 32.08 14.63 -1.89
N LYS A 77 32.29 14.51 -0.58
CA LYS A 77 32.44 15.67 0.31
C LYS A 77 33.87 16.19 0.42
N THR A 78 34.85 15.46 -0.12
CA THR A 78 36.26 15.88 -0.07
C THR A 78 36.67 16.49 -1.40
N PRO A 79 37.09 17.79 -1.44
CA PRO A 79 37.50 18.46 -2.67
C PRO A 79 38.69 17.82 -3.40
N ASP A 80 39.50 17.04 -2.68
CA ASP A 80 40.75 16.46 -3.15
C ASP A 80 40.62 15.01 -3.63
N THR A 81 39.44 14.50 -3.81
CA THR A 81 39.24 13.11 -4.26
C THR A 81 39.52 12.99 -5.74
N ASP A 82 40.53 12.21 -6.10
CA ASP A 82 40.88 11.89 -7.48
C ASP A 82 39.92 10.81 -8.04
N TYR A 83 38.82 11.25 -8.61
CA TYR A 83 37.78 10.36 -9.15
C TYR A 83 38.26 9.49 -10.33
N ASP A 84 39.29 9.94 -11.07
CA ASP A 84 39.83 9.18 -12.16
C ASP A 84 40.57 7.92 -11.70
N LYS A 85 41.10 7.96 -10.45
CA LYS A 85 41.76 6.79 -9.85
C LYS A 85 40.84 5.85 -9.09
N ILE A 86 39.83 6.38 -8.45
CA ILE A 86 39.00 5.59 -7.52
C ILE A 86 37.69 5.14 -8.18
N GLY A 87 37.29 5.81 -9.27
CA GLY A 87 35.99 5.58 -9.90
C GLY A 87 34.84 6.14 -9.05
N PHE A 88 33.64 5.83 -9.47
CA PHE A 88 32.42 6.26 -8.75
C PHE A 88 32.14 5.30 -7.58
N VAL A 89 32.22 5.82 -6.35
CA VAL A 89 31.90 5.08 -5.13
C VAL A 89 30.60 5.62 -4.53
N MET A 90 29.63 4.74 -4.37
CA MET A 90 28.37 5.06 -3.69
C MET A 90 28.20 4.11 -2.50
N GLY A 91 28.00 4.66 -1.32
CA GLY A 91 27.72 3.90 -0.12
C GLY A 91 26.46 4.41 0.55
N ASN A 92 25.61 3.51 1.00
CA ASN A 92 24.44 3.84 1.81
C ASN A 92 24.45 2.98 3.07
N SER A 93 24.25 3.58 4.22
CA SER A 93 24.01 2.80 5.42
C SER A 93 22.56 2.35 5.49
N ARG A 94 22.32 1.24 6.19
CA ARG A 94 20.95 0.76 6.42
C ARG A 94 20.10 1.81 7.14
N THR A 95 20.70 2.48 8.12
CA THR A 95 20.04 3.53 8.91
C THR A 95 19.70 4.73 8.04
N GLU A 96 20.60 5.16 7.15
CA GLU A 96 20.37 6.28 6.23
C GLU A 96 19.23 5.98 5.24
N ILE A 97 19.23 4.80 4.62
CA ILE A 97 18.14 4.36 3.74
C ILE A 97 16.81 4.30 4.51
N TYR A 98 16.83 3.76 5.73
CA TYR A 98 15.63 3.65 6.55
C TYR A 98 15.07 5.03 6.93
N GLU A 99 15.90 5.95 7.45
CA GLU A 99 15.47 7.29 7.84
C GLU A 99 15.03 8.13 6.63
N GLY A 100 15.73 8.03 5.51
CA GLY A 100 15.35 8.71 4.27
C GLY A 100 13.98 8.25 3.75
N ASN A 101 13.74 6.95 3.77
CA ASN A 101 12.46 6.39 3.31
C ASN A 101 11.32 6.63 4.32
N LYS A 102 11.62 6.64 5.63
CA LYS A 102 10.63 6.85 6.70
C LYS A 102 9.93 8.19 6.57
N GLY A 103 10.67 9.27 6.28
CA GLY A 103 10.09 10.60 6.07
C GLY A 103 9.09 10.61 4.92
N THR A 104 9.47 10.13 3.76
CA THR A 104 8.62 10.05 2.57
C THR A 104 7.42 9.13 2.79
N THR A 105 7.64 7.96 3.38
CA THR A 105 6.56 7.01 3.70
C THR A 105 5.55 7.61 4.66
N THR A 106 6.00 8.34 5.68
CA THR A 106 5.11 9.01 6.64
C THR A 106 4.24 10.07 5.97
N ILE A 107 4.80 10.87 5.07
CA ILE A 107 4.05 11.89 4.32
C ILE A 107 3.00 11.23 3.42
N VAL A 108 3.38 10.21 2.66
CA VAL A 108 2.46 9.48 1.77
C VAL A 108 1.34 8.81 2.57
N LEU A 109 1.66 8.18 3.70
CA LEU A 109 0.69 7.56 4.60
C LEU A 109 -0.29 8.61 5.16
N PHE A 110 0.22 9.74 5.64
CA PHE A 110 -0.61 10.83 6.15
C PHE A 110 -1.57 11.36 5.08
N LEU A 111 -1.07 11.64 3.88
CA LEU A 111 -1.89 12.10 2.76
C LEU A 111 -2.95 11.06 2.38
N GLY A 112 -2.58 9.78 2.31
CA GLY A 112 -3.51 8.70 1.99
C GLY A 112 -4.65 8.58 3.02
N ILE A 113 -4.33 8.60 4.30
CA ILE A 113 -5.32 8.56 5.39
C ILE A 113 -6.20 9.81 5.34
N TYR A 114 -5.61 11.00 5.20
CA TYR A 114 -6.35 12.26 5.14
C TYR A 114 -7.35 12.28 3.99
N ILE A 115 -6.92 11.94 2.78
CA ILE A 115 -7.79 11.87 1.60
C ILE A 115 -8.89 10.82 1.81
N GLY A 116 -8.55 9.65 2.35
CA GLY A 116 -9.52 8.60 2.66
C GLY A 116 -10.61 9.06 3.62
N ILE A 117 -10.25 9.76 4.70
CA ILE A 117 -11.20 10.32 5.67
C ILE A 117 -12.09 11.38 5.02
N VAL A 118 -11.52 12.29 4.22
CA VAL A 118 -12.30 13.34 3.54
C VAL A 118 -13.31 12.72 2.58
N PHE A 119 -12.92 11.72 1.78
CA PHE A 119 -13.85 11.02 0.89
C PHE A 119 -14.94 10.28 1.67
N LEU A 120 -14.59 9.63 2.79
CA LEU A 120 -15.55 8.94 3.64
C LEU A 120 -16.60 9.90 4.20
N ILE A 121 -16.17 11.02 4.78
CA ILE A 121 -17.08 12.03 5.34
C ILE A 121 -17.96 12.64 4.23
N SER A 122 -17.38 12.98 3.08
CA SER A 122 -18.13 13.55 1.94
C SER A 122 -19.19 12.57 1.42
N SER A 123 -18.83 11.31 1.26
CA SER A 123 -19.78 10.26 0.81
C SER A 123 -20.91 10.06 1.82
N MET A 124 -20.58 10.03 3.11
CA MET A 124 -21.57 9.94 4.17
C MET A 124 -22.52 11.15 4.15
N ALA A 125 -22.02 12.36 4.01
CA ALA A 125 -22.84 13.57 3.95
C ALA A 125 -23.82 13.53 2.76
N VAL A 126 -23.35 13.15 1.58
CA VAL A 126 -24.18 13.03 0.37
C VAL A 126 -25.29 11.99 0.58
N LEU A 127 -24.96 10.80 1.09
CA LEU A 127 -25.95 9.75 1.35
C LEU A 127 -26.97 10.17 2.41
N ALA A 128 -26.54 10.87 3.46
CA ALA A 128 -27.46 11.38 4.49
C ALA A 128 -28.44 12.38 3.91
N LEU A 129 -27.95 13.37 3.17
CA LEU A 129 -28.80 14.38 2.55
C LEU A 129 -29.81 13.75 1.58
N GLN A 130 -29.37 12.79 0.77
CA GLN A 130 -30.24 12.06 -0.13
C GLN A 130 -31.33 11.29 0.63
N GLN A 131 -30.98 10.58 1.71
CA GLN A 131 -31.95 9.83 2.51
C GLN A 131 -32.91 10.72 3.27
N LEU A 132 -32.44 11.87 3.77
CA LEU A 132 -33.31 12.83 4.48
C LEU A 132 -34.29 13.53 3.51
N SER A 133 -33.82 13.85 2.29
CA SER A 133 -34.69 14.38 1.23
C SER A 133 -35.78 13.36 0.83
N GLU A 134 -35.37 12.10 0.59
CA GLU A 134 -36.32 11.02 0.30
C GLU A 134 -37.33 10.79 1.43
N ALA A 135 -36.88 10.92 2.69
CA ALA A 135 -37.78 10.84 3.84
C ALA A 135 -38.87 11.90 3.78
N SER A 136 -38.51 13.15 3.49
CA SER A 136 -39.41 14.28 3.37
C SER A 136 -40.42 14.06 2.23
N ASP A 137 -39.94 13.66 1.06
CA ASP A 137 -40.78 13.46 -0.12
C ASP A 137 -41.73 12.26 0.03
N SER A 138 -41.35 11.29 0.84
CA SER A 138 -42.16 10.09 1.12
C SER A 138 -43.28 10.28 2.18
N ILE A 139 -43.31 11.39 2.90
CA ILE A 139 -44.29 11.62 3.95
C ILE A 139 -45.72 11.48 3.46
N SER A 140 -46.08 12.11 2.34
CA SER A 140 -47.41 12.04 1.76
C SER A 140 -47.82 10.61 1.42
N ARG A 141 -46.91 9.83 0.84
CA ARG A 141 -47.08 8.43 0.50
C ARG A 141 -47.37 7.58 1.76
N TYR A 142 -46.57 7.74 2.80
CA TYR A 142 -46.79 7.01 4.06
C TYR A 142 -48.05 7.44 4.82
N LYS A 143 -48.44 8.73 4.75
CA LYS A 143 -49.77 9.19 5.24
C LYS A 143 -50.90 8.47 4.57
N SER A 144 -50.87 8.36 3.25
CA SER A 144 -51.89 7.65 2.48
C SER A 144 -51.99 6.17 2.86
N LEU A 145 -50.84 5.50 2.99
CA LEU A 145 -50.78 4.11 3.44
C LEU A 145 -51.34 3.91 4.85
N LYS A 146 -51.06 4.84 5.77
CA LYS A 146 -51.64 4.81 7.13
C LYS A 146 -53.15 4.98 7.11
N LYS A 147 -53.69 5.88 6.27
CA LYS A 147 -55.14 6.05 6.11
C LYS A 147 -55.81 4.79 5.54
N LEU A 148 -55.11 4.01 4.73
CA LEU A 148 -55.57 2.71 4.23
C LEU A 148 -55.45 1.57 5.25
N GLY A 149 -55.03 1.86 6.50
CA GLY A 149 -54.94 0.86 7.56
C GLY A 149 -53.64 0.09 7.64
N VAL A 150 -52.60 0.48 6.88
CA VAL A 150 -51.27 -0.19 6.93
C VAL A 150 -50.64 0.03 8.30
N ASN A 151 -50.18 -1.07 8.90
CA ASN A 151 -49.54 -1.03 10.23
C ASN A 151 -48.20 -0.27 10.19
N ILE A 152 -47.95 0.54 11.21
CA ILE A 152 -46.68 1.29 11.38
C ILE A 152 -45.46 0.38 11.36
N LYS A 153 -45.58 -0.88 11.85
CA LYS A 153 -44.46 -1.86 11.77
C LYS A 153 -44.07 -2.17 10.32
N SER A 154 -45.06 -2.28 9.42
CA SER A 154 -44.84 -2.52 7.99
C SER A 154 -44.19 -1.31 7.33
N ILE A 155 -44.60 -0.10 7.65
CA ILE A 155 -43.96 1.14 7.18
C ILE A 155 -42.51 1.21 7.63
N ASN A 156 -42.22 0.95 8.90
CA ASN A 156 -40.85 0.94 9.42
C ASN A 156 -39.96 -0.13 8.74
N LYS A 157 -40.52 -1.31 8.44
CA LYS A 157 -39.82 -2.36 7.70
C LYS A 157 -39.47 -1.91 6.28
N THR A 158 -40.38 -1.24 5.60
CA THR A 158 -40.17 -0.69 4.27
C THR A 158 -39.06 0.36 4.30
N ILE A 159 -39.07 1.28 5.24
CA ILE A 159 -38.03 2.29 5.42
C ILE A 159 -36.67 1.62 5.66
N PHE A 160 -36.63 0.59 6.52
CA PHE A 160 -35.40 -0.14 6.79
C PHE A 160 -34.83 -0.80 5.51
N VAL A 161 -35.66 -1.53 4.78
CA VAL A 161 -35.21 -2.22 3.56
C VAL A 161 -34.78 -1.21 2.49
N GLN A 162 -35.53 -0.14 2.31
CA GLN A 162 -35.18 0.90 1.34
C GLN A 162 -33.83 1.53 1.69
N THR A 163 -33.63 1.97 2.92
CA THR A 163 -32.36 2.54 3.38
C THR A 163 -31.23 1.52 3.24
N LEU A 164 -31.47 0.25 3.59
CA LEU A 164 -30.47 -0.82 3.48
C LEU A 164 -30.00 -1.01 2.03
N VAL A 165 -30.91 -1.02 1.07
CA VAL A 165 -30.58 -1.16 -0.36
C VAL A 165 -29.68 -0.01 -0.81
N TYR A 166 -30.06 1.24 -0.49
CA TYR A 166 -29.27 2.43 -0.85
C TYR A 166 -27.85 2.39 -0.27
N PHE A 167 -27.68 1.87 0.94
CA PHE A 167 -26.38 1.75 1.59
C PHE A 167 -25.58 0.55 1.11
N THR A 168 -26.24 -0.57 0.80
CA THR A 168 -25.55 -1.81 0.42
C THR A 168 -24.95 -1.75 -0.96
N ILE A 169 -25.65 -1.17 -1.94
CA ILE A 169 -25.19 -1.14 -3.34
C ILE A 169 -23.79 -0.49 -3.48
N PRO A 170 -23.55 0.73 -2.95
CA PRO A 170 -22.21 1.33 -3.05
C PRO A 170 -21.13 0.52 -2.33
N VAL A 171 -21.46 -0.07 -1.17
CA VAL A 171 -20.49 -0.88 -0.40
C VAL A 171 -20.10 -2.16 -1.14
N VAL A 172 -21.06 -2.86 -1.72
CA VAL A 172 -20.77 -4.07 -2.52
C VAL A 172 -19.85 -3.72 -3.69
N LEU A 173 -20.14 -2.63 -4.40
CA LEU A 173 -19.29 -2.17 -5.50
C LEU A 173 -17.88 -1.81 -5.00
N ALA A 174 -17.79 -1.10 -3.87
CA ALA A 174 -16.51 -0.73 -3.26
C ALA A 174 -15.69 -1.97 -2.85
N VAL A 175 -16.33 -2.99 -2.26
CA VAL A 175 -15.66 -4.25 -1.88
C VAL A 175 -15.12 -4.97 -3.12
N VAL A 176 -15.88 -5.07 -4.19
CA VAL A 176 -15.41 -5.69 -5.44
C VAL A 176 -14.19 -4.96 -6.00
N HIS A 177 -14.23 -3.63 -6.05
CA HIS A 177 -13.07 -2.82 -6.50
C HIS A 177 -11.86 -2.99 -5.56
N SER A 178 -12.09 -3.03 -4.24
CA SER A 178 -11.02 -3.19 -3.25
C SER A 178 -10.31 -4.53 -3.39
N VAL A 179 -11.02 -5.62 -3.63
CA VAL A 179 -10.41 -6.94 -3.84
C VAL A 179 -9.47 -6.93 -5.04
N VAL A 180 -9.90 -6.34 -6.16
CA VAL A 180 -9.05 -6.20 -7.35
C VAL A 180 -7.87 -5.28 -7.08
N GLY A 181 -8.11 -4.13 -6.45
CA GLY A 181 -7.07 -3.15 -6.11
C GLY A 181 -6.00 -3.73 -5.18
N ILE A 182 -6.38 -4.47 -4.14
CA ILE A 182 -5.45 -5.13 -3.21
C ILE A 182 -4.60 -6.17 -3.94
N LYS A 183 -5.21 -6.95 -4.85
CA LYS A 183 -4.46 -7.94 -5.65
C LYS A 183 -3.38 -7.28 -6.49
N ILE A 184 -3.72 -6.21 -7.22
CA ILE A 184 -2.75 -5.45 -8.03
C ILE A 184 -1.68 -4.80 -7.14
N ALA A 185 -2.08 -4.23 -6.00
CA ALA A 185 -1.15 -3.65 -5.05
C ALA A 185 -0.15 -4.69 -4.51
N ASN A 186 -0.62 -5.90 -4.19
CA ASN A 186 0.24 -6.99 -3.74
C ASN A 186 1.24 -7.43 -4.82
N GLU A 187 0.82 -7.54 -6.07
CA GLU A 187 1.73 -7.83 -7.19
C GLU A 187 2.83 -6.76 -7.31
N PHE A 188 2.45 -5.49 -7.18
CA PHE A 188 3.42 -4.39 -7.22
C PHE A 188 4.37 -4.40 -6.02
N ILE A 189 3.84 -4.60 -4.80
CA ILE A 189 4.62 -4.62 -3.55
C ILE A 189 5.57 -5.83 -3.52
N SER A 190 5.18 -6.97 -4.09
CA SER A 190 6.01 -8.17 -4.17
C SER A 190 7.27 -7.95 -5.01
N MET A 191 7.26 -7.04 -5.99
CA MET A 191 8.46 -6.66 -6.76
C MET A 191 9.54 -6.02 -5.86
N TYR A 192 9.14 -5.45 -4.72
CA TYR A 192 10.04 -4.86 -3.73
C TYR A 192 10.37 -5.80 -2.57
N ASN A 193 10.06 -7.09 -2.71
CA ASN A 193 10.26 -8.11 -1.68
C ASN A 193 9.60 -7.76 -0.32
N GLN A 194 8.45 -7.10 -0.37
CA GLN A 194 7.67 -6.72 0.81
C GLN A 194 6.57 -7.76 1.10
N PRO A 195 6.17 -7.92 2.36
CA PRO A 195 5.15 -8.89 2.75
C PRO A 195 3.78 -8.55 2.18
N ASP A 196 2.94 -9.57 2.01
CA ASP A 196 1.54 -9.47 1.58
C ASP A 196 0.72 -8.57 2.52
N ILE A 197 -0.02 -7.62 1.95
CA ILE A 197 -0.88 -6.68 2.67
C ILE A 197 -2.32 -7.19 2.88
N GLY A 198 -2.63 -8.42 2.45
CA GLY A 198 -3.98 -8.97 2.50
C GLY A 198 -4.58 -8.99 3.90
N SER A 199 -3.80 -9.46 4.88
CA SER A 199 -4.24 -9.50 6.28
C SER A 199 -4.54 -8.11 6.86
N THR A 200 -3.66 -7.14 6.58
CA THR A 200 -3.84 -5.75 7.02
C THR A 200 -5.05 -5.12 6.35
N SER A 201 -5.26 -5.41 5.07
CA SER A 201 -6.41 -4.93 4.29
C SER A 201 -7.74 -5.49 4.82
N LEU A 202 -7.78 -6.73 5.27
CA LEU A 202 -8.97 -7.33 5.90
C LEU A 202 -9.33 -6.61 7.20
N VAL A 203 -8.37 -6.34 8.07
CA VAL A 203 -8.59 -5.59 9.32
C VAL A 203 -9.13 -4.19 9.02
N THR A 204 -8.49 -3.48 8.09
CA THR A 204 -8.91 -2.14 7.68
C THR A 204 -10.33 -2.14 7.09
N SER A 205 -10.66 -3.13 6.26
CA SER A 205 -12.01 -3.31 5.70
C SER A 205 -13.05 -3.57 6.80
N GLY A 206 -12.70 -4.36 7.83
CA GLY A 206 -13.56 -4.61 8.99
C GLY A 206 -13.88 -3.32 9.76
N ILE A 207 -12.86 -2.48 10.02
CA ILE A 207 -13.03 -1.19 10.67
C ILE A 207 -13.94 -0.27 9.84
N PHE A 208 -13.71 -0.22 8.51
CA PHE A 208 -14.53 0.57 7.60
C PHE A 208 -15.99 0.15 7.62
N ILE A 209 -16.27 -1.16 7.52
CA ILE A 209 -17.64 -1.71 7.57
C ILE A 209 -18.31 -1.38 8.91
N PHE A 210 -17.57 -1.46 10.02
CA PHE A 210 -18.10 -1.12 11.35
C PHE A 210 -18.53 0.35 11.44
N VAL A 211 -17.67 1.28 11.01
CA VAL A 211 -17.99 2.72 10.97
C VAL A 211 -19.19 2.99 10.06
N TYR A 212 -19.23 2.33 8.90
CA TYR A 212 -20.31 2.47 7.95
C TYR A 212 -21.64 1.92 8.48
N ALA A 213 -21.62 0.85 9.26
CA ALA A 213 -22.81 0.30 9.92
C ALA A 213 -23.39 1.26 10.98
N ILE A 214 -22.53 1.92 11.75
CA ILE A 214 -22.96 2.97 12.71
C ILE A 214 -23.64 4.10 11.95
N TYR A 215 -23.04 4.54 10.86
CA TYR A 215 -23.59 5.60 10.03
C TYR A 215 -24.94 5.22 9.41
N PHE A 216 -25.06 4.00 8.88
CA PHE A 216 -26.34 3.46 8.41
C PHE A 216 -27.43 3.54 9.49
N TYR A 217 -27.12 3.11 10.72
CA TYR A 217 -28.08 3.11 11.82
C TYR A 217 -28.54 4.53 12.18
N ILE A 218 -27.63 5.50 12.21
CA ILE A 218 -27.95 6.91 12.48
C ILE A 218 -28.88 7.45 11.39
N THR A 219 -28.56 7.23 10.13
CA THR A 219 -29.34 7.71 8.98
C THR A 219 -30.71 7.05 8.93
N TYR A 220 -30.81 5.73 9.15
CA TYR A 220 -32.08 5.02 9.25
C TYR A 220 -32.94 5.57 10.40
N SER A 221 -32.35 5.82 11.55
CA SER A 221 -33.08 6.39 12.71
C SER A 221 -33.60 7.79 12.41
N GLY A 222 -32.81 8.61 11.73
CA GLY A 222 -33.24 9.95 11.27
C GLY A 222 -34.41 9.87 10.31
N TYR A 223 -34.31 9.03 9.27
CA TYR A 223 -35.40 8.80 8.30
C TYR A 223 -36.68 8.35 9.01
N LYS A 224 -36.59 7.32 9.84
CA LYS A 224 -37.72 6.78 10.59
C LYS A 224 -38.40 7.86 11.48
N ASN A 225 -37.58 8.69 12.14
CA ASN A 225 -38.12 9.75 13.02
C ASN A 225 -38.86 10.83 12.23
N ILE A 226 -38.32 11.26 11.08
CA ILE A 226 -38.99 12.22 10.18
C ILE A 226 -40.35 11.68 9.75
N VAL A 227 -40.39 10.45 9.24
CA VAL A 227 -41.67 9.85 8.83
C VAL A 227 -42.61 9.67 9.99
N LYS A 228 -42.17 9.11 11.13
CA LYS A 228 -43.01 8.86 12.31
C LYS A 228 -43.65 10.12 12.87
N ASN A 229 -42.93 11.24 12.88
CA ASN A 229 -43.42 12.50 13.46
C ASN A 229 -44.42 13.23 12.53
N ASN A 230 -44.44 12.87 11.25
CA ASN A 230 -45.27 13.53 10.24
C ASN A 230 -46.40 12.68 9.69
N ILE A 231 -46.57 11.43 10.11
CA ILE A 231 -47.67 10.54 9.75
C ILE A 231 -48.53 10.25 10.98
#